data_528acf83595ccc45eef3432c7fc19318
#
_entry.id   528acf83595ccc45eef3432c7fc19318
#
_cell.length_a   1.000
_cell.length_b   1.000
_cell.length_c   1.000
_cell.angle_alpha   90.00
_cell.angle_beta   90.00
_cell.angle_gamma   90.00
#
_symmetry.space_group_name_H-M   'P 1'
#
loop_
_entity.id
_entity.type
_entity.pdbx_description
1 polymer ?
#
loop_
_entity_poly.entity_id
_entity_poly.type
_entity_poly.pdbx_seq_one_letter_code
_entity_poly.pdbx_strand_id
1 'polypeptide(L)'
;MQPHPLYSRDASVVIEEGFEKLELLDRAIERSQFLENVETVFQASGKARDQFLIAIKPNLMTASIPENPSPVYTNPDLVEHLIGRLRDRGFTDIALVEARNVYDYSYQGRSVQAVAEMVGYSGQGYRVEDLSEQKEPFDYGGVLGRHYVGRSWRDADYRISFAKNKSHWQCFYTGCMKNVYGCLPEWDKMKHYHESGRKFYECCILILDNFPVHFGFLDAYVSGDGFAGHVRDPDPNPTHSIFASANVFALDWVMGEKMGVNPALNFVVQEALHRWGTFHITRVGNLAPWPDWHNVRPFVIVVMSVAERFYGFSRFCSRALASDQDKRFPPVSRWQWFFGILQRISKMVERLAETKKPLKGKVAAPAMKSQGAL
;
A
#
# COMPACT_ATOMS: atom_id res chain seq x y z
N MET A 1 18.67 -15.89 -4.07
CA MET A 1 18.34 -14.98 -5.21
C MET A 1 19.01 -13.65 -4.90
N GLN A 2 19.66 -13.02 -5.85
CA GLN A 2 20.25 -11.69 -5.58
C GLN A 2 19.16 -10.63 -5.58
N PRO A 3 19.27 -9.59 -4.74
CA PRO A 3 18.28 -8.52 -4.67
C PRO A 3 18.16 -7.80 -6.02
N HIS A 4 16.95 -7.37 -6.36
CA HIS A 4 16.74 -6.63 -7.60
C HIS A 4 17.49 -5.29 -7.54
N PRO A 5 18.30 -4.96 -8.57
CA PRO A 5 19.22 -3.81 -8.52
C PRO A 5 18.54 -2.44 -8.35
N LEU A 6 17.22 -2.33 -8.63
CA LEU A 6 16.48 -1.07 -8.40
C LEU A 6 16.43 -0.67 -6.93
N TYR A 7 16.37 -1.63 -6.00
CA TYR A 7 16.17 -1.32 -4.57
C TYR A 7 17.46 -1.21 -3.77
N SER A 8 18.59 -1.54 -4.37
CA SER A 8 19.92 -1.45 -3.74
C SER A 8 20.71 -0.20 -4.18
N ARG A 9 20.08 0.72 -4.93
CA ARG A 9 20.70 1.95 -5.43
C ARG A 9 20.35 3.14 -4.57
N ASP A 10 21.25 4.09 -4.51
CA ASP A 10 20.96 5.42 -3.97
C ASP A 10 19.72 6.00 -4.63
N ALA A 11 18.88 6.62 -3.83
CA ALA A 11 17.58 7.07 -4.24
C ALA A 11 17.24 8.46 -3.72
N SER A 12 16.43 9.19 -4.47
CA SER A 12 15.81 10.43 -4.03
C SER A 12 14.35 10.18 -3.69
N VAL A 13 13.89 10.75 -2.58
CA VAL A 13 12.48 10.79 -2.18
C VAL A 13 12.03 12.24 -2.13
N VAL A 14 11.06 12.58 -2.94
CA VAL A 14 10.42 13.89 -2.98
C VAL A 14 9.21 13.88 -2.07
N ILE A 15 9.06 14.93 -1.26
CA ILE A 15 7.91 15.19 -0.40
C ILE A 15 7.35 16.57 -0.77
N GLU A 16 6.10 16.58 -1.23
CA GLU A 16 5.35 17.80 -1.50
C GLU A 16 4.26 17.98 -0.44
N GLU A 17 4.13 19.21 0.08
CA GLU A 17 3.11 19.59 1.07
C GLU A 17 2.30 20.77 0.60
N GLY A 18 1.00 20.82 0.92
CA GLY A 18 0.08 21.91 0.56
C GLY A 18 -1.38 21.46 0.49
N PHE A 19 -2.27 22.39 0.11
CA PHE A 19 -3.72 22.16 0.18
C PHE A 19 -4.34 21.71 -1.14
N GLU A 20 -3.70 22.00 -2.29
CA GLU A 20 -4.24 21.65 -3.60
C GLU A 20 -3.65 20.30 -4.08
N LYS A 21 -4.40 19.22 -3.83
CA LYS A 21 -3.90 17.84 -4.00
C LYS A 21 -3.37 17.52 -5.40
N LEU A 22 -3.99 18.06 -6.46
CA LEU A 22 -3.56 17.81 -7.85
C LEU A 22 -2.27 18.57 -8.18
N GLU A 23 -2.16 19.81 -7.70
CA GLU A 23 -0.91 20.60 -7.83
C GLU A 23 0.24 19.95 -7.05
N LEU A 24 -0.05 19.38 -5.87
CA LEU A 24 0.94 18.61 -5.11
C LEU A 24 1.45 17.43 -5.92
N LEU A 25 0.56 16.69 -6.57
CA LEU A 25 0.93 15.58 -7.41
C LEU A 25 1.75 16.04 -8.62
N ASP A 26 1.37 17.12 -9.28
CA ASP A 26 2.14 17.66 -10.40
C ASP A 26 3.56 18.05 -9.98
N ARG A 27 3.73 18.76 -8.85
CA ARG A 27 5.06 19.08 -8.32
C ARG A 27 5.85 17.82 -7.95
N ALA A 28 5.20 16.81 -7.36
CA ALA A 28 5.84 15.54 -7.05
C ALA A 28 6.30 14.80 -8.32
N ILE A 29 5.49 14.80 -9.39
CA ILE A 29 5.82 14.23 -10.70
C ILE A 29 7.05 14.94 -11.30
N GLU A 30 7.05 16.27 -11.33
CA GLU A 30 8.13 17.07 -11.91
C GLU A 30 9.44 16.92 -11.12
N ARG A 31 9.40 17.14 -9.81
CA ARG A 31 10.61 17.11 -8.97
C ARG A 31 11.23 15.72 -8.82
N SER A 32 10.43 14.67 -8.91
CA SER A 32 10.91 13.29 -8.88
C SER A 32 11.35 12.76 -10.24
N GLN A 33 11.18 13.55 -11.30
CA GLN A 33 11.48 13.16 -12.68
C GLN A 33 10.73 11.89 -13.09
N PHE A 34 9.48 11.76 -12.67
CA PHE A 34 8.69 10.54 -12.91
C PHE A 34 8.50 10.27 -14.40
N LEU A 35 8.09 11.30 -15.17
CA LEU A 35 7.82 11.13 -16.60
C LEU A 35 9.09 10.79 -17.40
N GLU A 36 10.23 11.33 -17.00
CA GLU A 36 11.55 11.02 -17.57
C GLU A 36 11.95 9.58 -17.23
N ASN A 37 11.61 9.10 -16.03
CA ASN A 37 11.86 7.71 -15.63
C ASN A 37 11.00 6.74 -16.48
N VAL A 38 9.70 7.03 -16.68
CA VAL A 38 8.84 6.25 -17.57
C VAL A 38 9.40 6.23 -19.00
N GLU A 39 9.77 7.38 -19.51
CA GLU A 39 10.31 7.51 -20.87
C GLU A 39 11.60 6.71 -21.06
N THR A 40 12.49 6.73 -20.05
CA THR A 40 13.75 5.95 -20.08
C THR A 40 13.48 4.45 -20.18
N VAL A 41 12.53 3.93 -19.40
CA VAL A 41 12.15 2.50 -19.43
C VAL A 41 11.46 2.16 -20.76
N PHE A 42 10.58 3.05 -21.24
CA PHE A 42 9.92 2.89 -22.52
C PHE A 42 10.91 2.80 -23.68
N GLN A 43 11.87 3.72 -23.78
CA GLN A 43 12.89 3.71 -24.82
C GLN A 43 13.72 2.41 -24.81
N ALA A 44 14.01 1.89 -23.62
CA ALA A 44 14.75 0.63 -23.48
C ALA A 44 13.92 -0.60 -23.87
N SER A 45 12.59 -0.50 -23.88
CA SER A 45 11.70 -1.63 -24.21
C SER A 45 11.62 -1.96 -25.71
N GLY A 46 11.88 -0.98 -26.56
CA GLY A 46 11.72 -1.11 -28.01
C GLY A 46 10.26 -1.27 -28.50
N LYS A 47 9.28 -1.10 -27.64
CA LYS A 47 7.84 -1.23 -27.96
C LYS A 47 7.27 0.06 -28.57
N ALA A 48 6.10 -0.05 -29.18
CA ALA A 48 5.26 1.11 -29.49
C ALA A 48 4.57 1.60 -28.20
N ARG A 49 4.22 2.90 -28.13
CA ARG A 49 3.63 3.48 -26.90
C ARG A 49 2.28 2.88 -26.52
N ASP A 50 1.49 2.52 -27.51
CA ASP A 50 0.19 1.86 -27.38
C ASP A 50 0.28 0.38 -26.97
N GLN A 51 1.49 -0.19 -26.97
CA GLN A 51 1.81 -1.56 -26.56
C GLN A 51 2.65 -1.61 -25.27
N PHE A 52 3.01 -0.44 -24.72
CA PHE A 52 3.77 -0.33 -23.48
C PHE A 52 2.81 -0.32 -22.29
N LEU A 53 2.63 -1.48 -21.67
CA LEU A 53 1.69 -1.67 -20.58
C LEU A 53 2.19 -1.06 -19.27
N ILE A 54 1.44 -0.09 -18.76
CA ILE A 54 1.66 0.53 -17.43
C ILE A 54 0.63 -0.02 -16.46
N ALA A 55 1.08 -0.74 -15.42
CA ALA A 55 0.22 -1.22 -14.34
C ALA A 55 0.33 -0.31 -13.12
N ILE A 56 -0.80 0.20 -12.65
CA ILE A 56 -0.91 1.04 -11.45
C ILE A 56 -1.62 0.27 -10.35
N LYS A 57 -0.97 0.09 -9.20
CA LYS A 57 -1.52 -0.57 -8.03
C LYS A 57 -1.88 0.44 -6.93
N PRO A 58 -3.15 0.84 -6.78
CA PRO A 58 -3.61 1.63 -5.65
C PRO A 58 -3.85 0.76 -4.40
N ASN A 59 -4.10 1.35 -3.24
CA ASN A 59 -4.84 0.67 -2.18
C ASN A 59 -6.34 0.78 -2.48
N LEU A 60 -7.03 -0.34 -2.66
CA LEU A 60 -8.43 -0.33 -3.08
C LEU A 60 -9.34 -1.24 -2.23
N MET A 61 -9.02 -2.53 -2.12
CA MET A 61 -9.94 -3.55 -1.62
C MET A 61 -10.27 -3.49 -0.12
N THR A 62 -9.72 -2.56 0.63
CA THR A 62 -10.16 -2.25 2.00
C THR A 62 -11.23 -1.15 2.05
N ALA A 63 -11.58 -0.55 0.91
CA ALA A 63 -12.65 0.44 0.82
C ALA A 63 -14.00 -0.17 1.20
N SER A 64 -14.77 0.53 2.01
CA SER A 64 -16.09 0.11 2.50
C SER A 64 -17.18 1.15 2.24
N ILE A 65 -16.81 2.40 2.17
CA ILE A 65 -17.69 3.53 1.87
C ILE A 65 -17.01 4.45 0.85
N PRO A 66 -17.78 5.10 -0.04
CA PRO A 66 -17.24 6.13 -0.90
C PRO A 66 -16.96 7.38 -0.07
N GLU A 67 -15.70 7.74 0.05
CA GLU A 67 -15.22 8.89 0.81
C GLU A 67 -14.09 9.56 0.05
N ASN A 68 -14.18 10.84 -0.23
CA ASN A 68 -13.17 11.55 -1.00
C ASN A 68 -12.86 12.91 -0.36
N PRO A 69 -11.64 13.11 0.18
CA PRO A 69 -10.53 12.15 0.26
C PRO A 69 -10.70 11.12 1.38
N SER A 70 -10.29 9.87 1.13
CA SER A 70 -10.39 8.78 2.09
C SER A 70 -9.09 8.58 2.88
N PRO A 71 -9.15 8.24 4.18
CA PRO A 71 -7.98 7.80 4.94
C PRO A 71 -7.64 6.31 4.70
N VAL A 72 -8.50 5.56 4.00
CA VAL A 72 -8.39 4.09 3.85
C VAL A 72 -7.79 3.66 2.54
N TYR A 73 -8.22 4.25 1.43
CA TYR A 73 -7.83 3.88 0.07
C TYR A 73 -7.22 5.05 -0.68
N THR A 74 -6.45 4.74 -1.72
CA THR A 74 -5.80 5.76 -2.58
C THR A 74 -6.87 6.60 -3.27
N ASN A 75 -6.72 7.91 -3.20
CA ASN A 75 -7.67 8.87 -3.76
C ASN A 75 -7.78 8.69 -5.28
N PRO A 76 -8.99 8.41 -5.83
CA PRO A 76 -9.19 8.23 -7.27
C PRO A 76 -8.75 9.44 -8.10
N ASP A 77 -9.03 10.67 -7.64
CA ASP A 77 -8.67 11.89 -8.38
C ASP A 77 -7.15 11.97 -8.61
N LEU A 78 -6.33 11.57 -7.62
CA LEU A 78 -4.88 11.56 -7.75
C LEU A 78 -4.41 10.52 -8.78
N VAL A 79 -4.99 9.31 -8.74
CA VAL A 79 -4.62 8.25 -9.66
C VAL A 79 -5.05 8.57 -11.08
N GLU A 80 -6.28 9.10 -11.27
CA GLU A 80 -6.77 9.49 -12.59
C GLU A 80 -6.02 10.70 -13.16
N HIS A 81 -5.61 11.64 -12.31
CA HIS A 81 -4.73 12.73 -12.72
C HIS A 81 -3.37 12.20 -13.22
N LEU A 82 -2.75 11.27 -12.48
CA LEU A 82 -1.51 10.60 -12.93
C LEU A 82 -1.70 9.88 -14.27
N ILE A 83 -2.83 9.19 -14.45
CA ILE A 83 -3.19 8.54 -15.74
C ILE A 83 -3.30 9.59 -16.84
N GLY A 84 -3.93 10.73 -16.58
CA GLY A 84 -4.00 11.86 -17.52
C GLY A 84 -2.61 12.31 -17.96
N ARG A 85 -1.67 12.50 -17.01
CA ARG A 85 -0.27 12.90 -17.30
C ARG A 85 0.47 11.87 -18.17
N LEU A 86 0.22 10.57 -17.95
CA LEU A 86 0.78 9.51 -18.80
C LEU A 86 0.17 9.52 -20.20
N ARG A 87 -1.14 9.71 -20.29
CA ARG A 87 -1.84 9.80 -21.59
C ARG A 87 -1.42 11.02 -22.41
N ASP A 88 -1.15 12.16 -21.78
CA ASP A 88 -0.60 13.36 -22.42
C ASP A 88 0.77 13.08 -23.06
N ARG A 89 1.50 12.07 -22.57
CA ARG A 89 2.74 11.56 -23.19
C ARG A 89 2.51 10.45 -24.20
N GLY A 90 1.24 10.10 -24.51
CA GLY A 90 0.86 9.12 -25.52
C GLY A 90 0.85 7.66 -25.04
N PHE A 91 0.99 7.40 -23.73
CA PHE A 91 0.80 6.06 -23.18
C PHE A 91 -0.69 5.75 -23.03
N THR A 92 -1.18 4.75 -23.74
CA THR A 92 -2.62 4.42 -23.77
C THR A 92 -2.95 3.05 -23.19
N ASP A 93 -1.97 2.14 -23.11
CA ASP A 93 -2.14 0.83 -22.48
C ASP A 93 -1.89 0.92 -20.98
N ILE A 94 -2.92 1.32 -20.24
CA ILE A 94 -2.85 1.54 -18.78
C ILE A 94 -3.86 0.65 -18.08
N ALA A 95 -3.41 -0.07 -17.05
CA ALA A 95 -4.23 -0.94 -16.21
C ALA A 95 -4.12 -0.53 -14.74
N LEU A 96 -5.26 -0.24 -14.11
CA LEU A 96 -5.39 -0.16 -12.67
C LEU A 96 -5.61 -1.57 -12.16
N VAL A 97 -4.68 -2.10 -11.37
CA VAL A 97 -4.65 -3.52 -11.00
C VAL A 97 -4.85 -3.73 -9.51
N GLU A 98 -5.63 -4.73 -9.15
CA GLU A 98 -5.85 -5.19 -7.78
C GLU A 98 -6.24 -6.66 -7.79
N ALA A 99 -6.15 -7.36 -6.67
CA ALA A 99 -6.70 -8.68 -6.50
C ALA A 99 -7.71 -8.71 -5.35
N ARG A 100 -8.68 -9.61 -5.44
CA ARG A 100 -9.67 -9.85 -4.39
C ARG A 100 -9.00 -10.18 -3.05
N ASN A 101 -9.72 -9.99 -1.98
CA ASN A 101 -9.26 -10.30 -0.64
C ASN A 101 -10.31 -11.08 0.18
N VAL A 102 -9.97 -11.42 1.41
CA VAL A 102 -10.84 -12.20 2.30
C VAL A 102 -12.19 -11.54 2.61
N TYR A 103 -12.30 -10.21 2.48
CA TYR A 103 -13.56 -9.48 2.71
C TYR A 103 -14.62 -9.80 1.66
N ASP A 104 -14.22 -10.18 0.46
CA ASP A 104 -15.14 -10.51 -0.64
C ASP A 104 -15.97 -11.76 -0.36
N TYR A 105 -15.50 -12.64 0.54
CA TYR A 105 -16.32 -13.76 1.03
C TYR A 105 -17.53 -13.32 1.88
N SER A 106 -17.51 -12.10 2.39
CA SER A 106 -18.53 -11.59 3.28
C SER A 106 -19.67 -10.86 2.54
N TYR A 107 -19.44 -10.52 1.26
CA TYR A 107 -20.36 -9.70 0.47
C TYR A 107 -20.63 -10.27 -0.91
N GLN A 108 -21.88 -10.14 -1.39
CA GLN A 108 -22.30 -10.55 -2.72
C GLN A 108 -21.91 -9.47 -3.74
N GLY A 109 -21.36 -9.89 -4.87
CA GLY A 109 -21.05 -9.00 -5.99
C GLY A 109 -19.88 -8.03 -5.76
N ARG A 110 -19.15 -8.17 -4.66
CA ARG A 110 -18.00 -7.33 -4.35
C ARG A 110 -16.77 -7.79 -5.16
N SER A 111 -16.62 -7.25 -6.36
CA SER A 111 -15.47 -7.45 -7.25
C SER A 111 -14.51 -6.27 -7.19
N VAL A 112 -13.33 -6.39 -7.78
CA VAL A 112 -12.38 -5.28 -7.92
C VAL A 112 -13.01 -4.12 -8.70
N GLN A 113 -13.70 -4.42 -9.79
CA GLN A 113 -14.40 -3.43 -10.63
C GLN A 113 -15.49 -2.71 -9.84
N ALA A 114 -16.35 -3.47 -9.11
CA ALA A 114 -17.44 -2.90 -8.33
C ALA A 114 -16.95 -2.00 -7.19
N VAL A 115 -15.82 -2.36 -6.55
CA VAL A 115 -15.20 -1.51 -5.53
C VAL A 115 -14.55 -0.28 -6.14
N ALA A 116 -13.88 -0.41 -7.29
CA ALA A 116 -13.30 0.73 -7.98
C ALA A 116 -14.37 1.75 -8.39
N GLU A 117 -15.48 1.28 -8.97
CA GLU A 117 -16.64 2.12 -9.31
C GLU A 117 -17.25 2.79 -8.07
N MET A 118 -17.42 2.01 -6.99
CA MET A 118 -17.98 2.51 -5.72
C MET A 118 -17.19 3.70 -5.17
N VAL A 119 -15.86 3.68 -5.26
CA VAL A 119 -15.01 4.73 -4.71
C VAL A 119 -14.74 5.87 -5.68
N GLY A 120 -15.18 5.77 -6.93
CA GLY A 120 -15.18 6.86 -7.91
C GLY A 120 -14.14 6.74 -9.03
N TYR A 121 -13.51 5.59 -9.25
CA TYR A 121 -12.71 5.36 -10.46
C TYR A 121 -13.61 5.29 -11.69
N SER A 122 -13.38 6.14 -12.68
CA SER A 122 -14.24 6.26 -13.87
C SER A 122 -14.00 5.17 -14.93
N GLY A 123 -12.81 4.58 -14.94
CA GLY A 123 -12.40 3.65 -16.01
C GLY A 123 -12.15 4.33 -17.36
N GLN A 124 -12.16 5.67 -17.43
CA GLN A 124 -12.00 6.38 -18.68
C GLN A 124 -10.52 6.45 -19.10
N GLY A 125 -10.21 5.76 -20.18
CA GLY A 125 -8.86 5.76 -20.76
C GLY A 125 -7.88 4.83 -20.05
N TYR A 126 -8.36 3.89 -19.23
CA TYR A 126 -7.61 2.82 -18.60
C TYR A 126 -8.53 1.63 -18.29
N ARG A 127 -7.95 0.45 -18.04
CA ARG A 127 -8.70 -0.73 -17.62
C ARG A 127 -8.61 -0.91 -16.11
N VAL A 128 -9.68 -1.39 -15.50
CA VAL A 128 -9.65 -1.91 -14.13
C VAL A 128 -9.59 -3.43 -14.20
N GLU A 129 -8.50 -4.01 -13.68
CA GLU A 129 -8.18 -5.42 -13.85
C GLU A 129 -8.18 -6.17 -12.52
N ASP A 130 -9.02 -7.22 -12.42
CA ASP A 130 -8.99 -8.16 -11.30
C ASP A 130 -7.93 -9.24 -11.56
N LEU A 131 -6.80 -9.12 -10.88
CA LEU A 131 -5.70 -10.08 -10.99
C LEU A 131 -6.08 -11.49 -10.54
N SER A 132 -7.15 -11.64 -9.75
CA SER A 132 -7.66 -12.95 -9.29
C SER A 132 -8.40 -13.69 -10.40
N GLU A 133 -8.90 -12.99 -11.42
CA GLU A 133 -9.60 -13.57 -12.57
C GLU A 133 -8.65 -13.97 -13.70
N GLN A 134 -7.44 -13.41 -13.73
CA GLN A 134 -6.42 -13.66 -14.78
C GLN A 134 -5.16 -14.31 -14.22
N LYS A 135 -5.28 -15.13 -13.20
CA LYS A 135 -4.14 -15.74 -12.53
C LYS A 135 -3.53 -16.88 -13.37
N GLU A 136 -2.21 -16.87 -13.44
CA GLU A 136 -1.41 -17.91 -14.09
C GLU A 136 -0.35 -18.47 -13.16
N PRO A 137 0.06 -19.74 -13.31
CA PRO A 137 1.10 -20.33 -12.49
C PRO A 137 2.43 -19.59 -12.65
N PHE A 138 3.11 -19.36 -11.53
CA PHE A 138 4.41 -18.72 -11.49
C PHE A 138 5.24 -19.26 -10.32
N ASP A 139 6.55 -19.41 -10.49
CA ASP A 139 7.47 -19.82 -9.43
C ASP A 139 8.21 -18.61 -8.89
N TYR A 140 7.78 -18.10 -7.73
CA TYR A 140 8.42 -16.99 -7.05
C TYR A 140 9.72 -17.38 -6.33
N GLY A 141 9.93 -18.68 -6.11
CA GLY A 141 10.96 -19.16 -5.19
C GLY A 141 10.65 -18.81 -3.72
N GLY A 142 11.59 -19.09 -2.82
CA GLY A 142 11.47 -18.78 -1.40
C GLY A 142 10.20 -19.36 -0.76
N VAL A 143 9.60 -18.59 0.16
CA VAL A 143 8.40 -19.02 0.92
C VAL A 143 7.12 -19.08 0.08
N LEU A 144 7.08 -18.44 -1.08
CA LEU A 144 5.95 -18.53 -2.01
C LEU A 144 6.05 -19.78 -2.89
N GLY A 145 7.25 -20.17 -3.34
CA GLY A 145 7.46 -21.27 -4.25
C GLY A 145 6.59 -21.14 -5.52
N ARG A 146 6.05 -22.27 -5.98
CA ARG A 146 5.07 -22.27 -7.08
C ARG A 146 3.73 -21.79 -6.60
N HIS A 147 3.28 -20.69 -7.19
CA HIS A 147 2.04 -20.00 -6.86
C HIS A 147 1.39 -19.42 -8.12
N TYR A 148 0.61 -18.35 -7.98
CA TYR A 148 -0.04 -17.66 -9.08
C TYR A 148 0.37 -16.18 -9.12
N VAL A 149 0.37 -15.63 -10.34
CA VAL A 149 0.50 -14.19 -10.61
C VAL A 149 -0.63 -13.74 -11.52
N GLY A 150 -1.13 -12.52 -11.33
CA GLY A 150 -2.08 -11.92 -12.26
C GLY A 150 -1.38 -11.46 -13.53
N ARG A 151 -1.97 -11.77 -14.70
CA ARG A 151 -1.36 -11.53 -16.01
C ARG A 151 -0.97 -10.07 -16.20
N SER A 152 -1.88 -9.14 -15.98
CA SER A 152 -1.64 -7.70 -16.18
C SER A 152 -0.51 -7.15 -15.30
N TRP A 153 -0.30 -7.74 -14.10
CA TRP A 153 0.85 -7.39 -13.27
C TRP A 153 2.17 -7.99 -13.76
N ARG A 154 2.13 -9.26 -14.18
CA ARG A 154 3.30 -9.95 -14.73
C ARG A 154 3.83 -9.29 -15.99
N ASP A 155 2.92 -9.02 -16.94
CA ASP A 155 3.25 -8.58 -18.29
C ASP A 155 3.47 -7.07 -18.40
N ALA A 156 3.22 -6.32 -17.31
CA ALA A 156 3.46 -4.88 -17.31
C ALA A 156 4.94 -4.55 -17.60
N ASP A 157 5.15 -3.62 -18.51
CA ASP A 157 6.47 -3.06 -18.81
C ASP A 157 6.91 -2.06 -17.74
N TYR A 158 5.92 -1.35 -17.17
CA TYR A 158 6.16 -0.38 -16.11
C TYR A 158 5.14 -0.55 -14.99
N ARG A 159 5.62 -0.68 -13.75
CA ARG A 159 4.78 -0.89 -12.56
C ARG A 159 4.89 0.28 -11.62
N ILE A 160 3.73 0.80 -11.20
CA ILE A 160 3.60 1.89 -10.24
C ILE A 160 2.87 1.38 -9.00
N SER A 161 3.42 1.61 -7.82
CA SER A 161 2.69 1.45 -6.56
C SER A 161 2.22 2.81 -6.09
N PHE A 162 0.92 3.08 -6.17
CA PHE A 162 0.32 4.31 -5.63
C PHE A 162 -0.37 3.99 -4.31
N ALA A 163 0.42 3.95 -3.25
CA ALA A 163 -0.04 3.52 -1.94
C ALA A 163 -0.74 4.63 -1.16
N LYS A 164 -1.59 4.23 -0.22
CA LYS A 164 -2.18 5.11 0.80
C LYS A 164 -1.30 5.17 2.03
N ASN A 165 -1.04 6.37 2.52
CA ASN A 165 -0.36 6.59 3.78
C ASN A 165 -1.28 6.23 4.94
N LYS A 166 -0.99 5.13 5.64
CA LYS A 166 -1.79 4.69 6.79
C LYS A 166 -1.02 3.78 7.73
N SER A 167 -1.35 3.87 9.02
CA SER A 167 -0.87 2.93 10.02
C SER A 167 -1.40 1.51 9.76
N HIS A 168 -0.75 0.51 10.32
CA HIS A 168 -1.10 -0.90 10.09
C HIS A 168 -0.76 -1.76 11.31
N TRP A 169 -1.74 -2.46 11.82
CA TRP A 169 -1.67 -3.27 13.04
C TRP A 169 -0.65 -4.42 13.01
N GLN A 170 -0.21 -4.88 11.83
CA GLN A 170 0.76 -5.97 11.69
C GLN A 170 2.20 -5.48 11.47
N CYS A 171 2.37 -4.35 10.80
CA CYS A 171 3.68 -3.87 10.36
C CYS A 171 3.91 -2.37 10.58
N PHE A 172 3.22 -1.75 11.52
CA PHE A 172 3.21 -0.32 11.84
C PHE A 172 2.58 0.58 10.77
N TYR A 173 2.92 0.42 9.51
CA TYR A 173 2.37 1.20 8.40
C TYR A 173 2.38 0.42 7.08
N THR A 174 1.55 0.85 6.13
CA THR A 174 1.37 0.16 4.86
C THR A 174 2.50 0.43 3.87
N GLY A 175 2.61 1.60 3.30
CA GLY A 175 3.61 1.96 2.30
C GLY A 175 3.46 1.25 0.94
N CYS A 176 4.39 1.56 0.03
CA CYS A 176 4.42 1.04 -1.33
C CYS A 176 4.85 -0.42 -1.41
N MET A 177 5.80 -0.85 -0.57
CA MET A 177 6.26 -2.24 -0.57
C MET A 177 5.18 -3.21 -0.12
N LYS A 178 4.42 -2.86 0.96
CA LYS A 178 3.31 -3.70 1.39
C LYS A 178 2.12 -3.65 0.42
N ASN A 179 1.91 -2.54 -0.27
CA ASN A 179 0.81 -2.39 -1.22
C ASN A 179 0.80 -3.48 -2.30
N VAL A 180 1.98 -3.93 -2.76
CA VAL A 180 2.09 -4.99 -3.77
C VAL A 180 1.60 -6.36 -3.32
N TYR A 181 1.44 -6.57 -2.01
CA TYR A 181 0.79 -7.76 -1.48
C TYR A 181 -0.64 -7.95 -2.05
N GLY A 182 -1.31 -6.84 -2.40
CA GLY A 182 -2.57 -6.84 -3.12
C GLY A 182 -2.48 -7.45 -4.53
N CYS A 183 -1.30 -7.59 -5.13
CA CYS A 183 -1.12 -8.22 -6.44
C CYS A 183 -1.15 -9.77 -6.40
N LEU A 184 -1.06 -10.39 -5.21
CA LEU A 184 -1.22 -11.83 -5.08
C LEU A 184 -2.69 -12.22 -5.33
N PRO A 185 -2.98 -13.08 -6.32
CA PRO A 185 -4.34 -13.30 -6.82
C PRO A 185 -5.19 -14.26 -5.98
N GLU A 186 -4.70 -14.72 -4.83
CA GLU A 186 -5.47 -15.60 -3.95
C GLU A 186 -6.39 -14.80 -3.02
N TRP A 187 -7.66 -15.18 -2.96
CA TRP A 187 -8.66 -14.49 -2.14
C TRP A 187 -8.41 -14.68 -0.64
N ASP A 188 -8.18 -15.92 -0.20
CA ASP A 188 -7.89 -16.23 1.20
C ASP A 188 -6.40 -16.07 1.49
N LYS A 189 -5.95 -14.81 1.44
CA LYS A 189 -4.56 -14.45 1.72
C LYS A 189 -4.13 -14.85 3.14
N MET A 190 -5.07 -14.91 4.08
CA MET A 190 -4.82 -15.37 5.45
C MET A 190 -4.35 -16.82 5.49
N LYS A 191 -5.03 -17.70 4.75
CA LYS A 191 -4.67 -19.11 4.66
C LYS A 191 -3.32 -19.32 3.96
N HIS A 192 -3.09 -18.60 2.87
CA HIS A 192 -1.94 -18.90 1.99
C HIS A 192 -0.65 -18.21 2.43
N TYR A 193 -0.71 -17.06 3.10
CA TYR A 193 0.45 -16.20 3.30
C TYR A 193 0.71 -15.80 4.75
N HIS A 194 -0.22 -16.05 5.70
CA HIS A 194 -0.09 -15.63 7.09
C HIS A 194 0.31 -16.75 8.06
N GLU A 195 0.40 -18.00 7.61
CA GLU A 195 0.60 -19.17 8.48
C GLU A 195 1.86 -19.14 9.37
N SER A 196 2.87 -18.35 9.03
CA SER A 196 4.15 -18.33 9.75
C SER A 196 4.58 -16.95 10.26
N GLY A 197 3.72 -15.98 10.34
CA GLY A 197 4.05 -14.62 10.77
C GLY A 197 5.05 -13.88 9.87
N ARG A 198 6.19 -14.51 9.57
CA ARG A 198 7.23 -13.98 8.67
C ARG A 198 6.88 -14.09 7.20
N LYS A 199 6.15 -15.12 6.82
CA LYS A 199 5.80 -15.43 5.43
C LYS A 199 5.17 -14.24 4.70
N PHE A 200 4.28 -13.53 5.36
CA PHE A 200 3.62 -12.34 4.81
C PHE A 200 4.61 -11.25 4.37
N TYR A 201 5.61 -10.94 5.19
CA TYR A 201 6.59 -9.90 4.89
C TYR A 201 7.53 -10.33 3.77
N GLU A 202 8.01 -11.57 3.82
CA GLU A 202 8.81 -12.18 2.75
C GLU A 202 8.04 -12.24 1.42
N CYS A 203 6.72 -12.48 1.44
CA CYS A 203 5.90 -12.45 0.23
C CYS A 203 5.96 -11.07 -0.46
N CYS A 204 5.89 -9.97 0.29
CA CYS A 204 6.01 -8.64 -0.28
C CYS A 204 7.35 -8.45 -1.00
N ILE A 205 8.44 -8.91 -0.39
CA ILE A 205 9.79 -8.80 -0.96
C ILE A 205 9.95 -9.70 -2.20
N LEU A 206 9.43 -10.93 -2.15
CA LEU A 206 9.49 -11.84 -3.31
C LEU A 206 8.69 -11.33 -4.51
N ILE A 207 7.56 -10.65 -4.27
CA ILE A 207 6.82 -9.99 -5.37
C ILE A 207 7.70 -8.90 -5.99
N LEU A 208 8.35 -8.07 -5.19
CA LEU A 208 9.21 -6.98 -5.66
C LEU A 208 10.48 -7.48 -6.36
N ASP A 209 11.05 -8.59 -5.92
CA ASP A 209 12.21 -9.21 -6.57
C ASP A 209 11.87 -9.78 -7.96
N ASN A 210 10.68 -10.38 -8.10
CA ASN A 210 10.26 -11.01 -9.36
C ASN A 210 9.58 -10.02 -10.32
N PHE A 211 8.82 -9.08 -9.78
CA PHE A 211 8.06 -8.07 -10.53
C PHE A 211 8.34 -6.68 -9.94
N PRO A 212 9.50 -6.08 -10.25
CA PRO A 212 9.91 -4.83 -9.64
C PRO A 212 8.92 -3.70 -9.95
N VAL A 213 8.65 -2.90 -8.92
CA VAL A 213 7.96 -1.63 -9.04
C VAL A 213 8.97 -0.57 -9.44
N HIS A 214 8.73 0.08 -10.57
CA HIS A 214 9.63 1.08 -11.14
C HIS A 214 9.49 2.43 -10.45
N PHE A 215 8.28 2.72 -9.91
CA PHE A 215 8.02 3.99 -9.26
C PHE A 215 6.95 3.86 -8.16
N GLY A 216 7.14 4.59 -7.06
CA GLY A 216 6.21 4.70 -5.97
C GLY A 216 5.67 6.11 -5.80
N PHE A 217 4.35 6.22 -5.61
CA PHE A 217 3.69 7.39 -5.06
C PHE A 217 3.00 7.03 -3.75
N LEU A 218 2.98 7.97 -2.81
CA LEU A 218 2.28 7.82 -1.56
C LEU A 218 1.25 8.94 -1.43
N ASP A 219 -0.03 8.56 -1.44
CA ASP A 219 -1.12 9.45 -1.10
C ASP A 219 -1.18 9.63 0.42
N ALA A 220 -0.57 10.71 0.88
CA ALA A 220 -0.60 11.19 2.25
C ALA A 220 -1.38 12.52 2.35
N TYR A 221 -2.36 12.76 1.45
CA TYR A 221 -3.16 13.97 1.52
C TYR A 221 -4.11 13.94 2.71
N VAL A 222 -4.90 12.88 2.85
CA VAL A 222 -5.55 12.50 4.11
C VAL A 222 -5.06 11.12 4.47
N SER A 223 -4.28 11.02 5.52
CA SER A 223 -3.67 9.79 5.99
C SER A 223 -4.58 9.03 6.95
N GLY A 224 -4.42 7.72 7.03
CA GLY A 224 -5.11 6.89 8.01
C GLY A 224 -4.22 6.64 9.23
N ASP A 225 -4.54 7.28 10.35
CA ASP A 225 -3.79 7.14 11.60
C ASP A 225 -4.49 6.20 12.59
N GLY A 226 -3.88 5.99 13.75
CA GLY A 226 -4.45 5.25 14.86
C GLY A 226 -4.21 3.75 14.86
N PHE A 227 -4.80 3.10 15.83
CA PHE A 227 -4.56 1.73 16.25
C PHE A 227 -4.67 0.68 15.14
N ALA A 228 -5.64 0.81 14.27
CA ALA A 228 -5.95 -0.18 13.24
C ALA A 228 -5.92 0.38 11.82
N GLY A 229 -5.42 1.57 11.65
CA GLY A 229 -5.31 2.45 10.48
C GLY A 229 -5.68 2.00 9.07
N HIS A 230 -5.96 0.74 8.86
CA HIS A 230 -6.27 0.23 7.51
C HIS A 230 -7.61 -0.48 7.42
N VAL A 231 -8.21 -0.86 8.55
CA VAL A 231 -9.30 -1.83 8.51
C VAL A 231 -10.66 -1.17 8.64
N ARG A 232 -10.77 -0.09 9.39
CA ARG A 232 -12.06 0.52 9.65
C ARG A 232 -11.92 1.84 10.36
N ASP A 233 -12.53 2.88 9.83
CA ASP A 233 -12.54 4.21 10.42
C ASP A 233 -11.18 4.56 11.05
N PRO A 234 -10.06 4.51 10.30
CA PRO A 234 -8.85 5.11 10.82
C PRO A 234 -9.15 6.57 11.10
N ASP A 235 -8.54 7.11 12.12
CA ASP A 235 -8.63 8.53 12.36
C ASP A 235 -8.08 9.26 11.13
N PRO A 236 -8.89 10.05 10.41
CA PRO A 236 -8.40 10.80 9.27
C PRO A 236 -7.43 11.87 9.78
N ASN A 237 -6.19 11.78 9.34
CA ASN A 237 -5.16 12.78 9.63
C ASN A 237 -4.85 13.55 8.36
N PRO A 238 -5.24 14.84 8.24
CA PRO A 238 -4.99 15.66 7.06
C PRO A 238 -3.52 16.10 7.01
N THR A 239 -2.66 15.20 6.55
CA THR A 239 -1.21 15.42 6.44
C THR A 239 -0.81 16.21 5.18
N HIS A 240 -1.75 16.45 4.27
CA HIS A 240 -1.62 17.29 3.07
C HIS A 240 -0.29 17.10 2.32
N SER A 241 0.13 15.85 2.15
CA SER A 241 1.43 15.51 1.57
C SER A 241 1.29 14.48 0.45
N ILE A 242 2.20 14.53 -0.53
CA ILE A 242 2.41 13.49 -1.53
C ILE A 242 3.90 13.19 -1.61
N PHE A 243 4.23 11.89 -1.64
CA PHE A 243 5.61 11.44 -1.80
C PHE A 243 5.79 10.75 -3.15
N ALA A 244 6.99 10.85 -3.70
CA ALA A 244 7.34 10.24 -4.96
C ALA A 244 8.80 9.76 -4.98
N SER A 245 9.05 8.55 -5.50
CA SER A 245 10.40 8.00 -5.65
C SER A 245 10.42 6.85 -6.67
N ALA A 246 11.52 6.74 -7.40
CA ALA A 246 11.83 5.55 -8.20
C ALA A 246 12.26 4.34 -7.34
N ASN A 247 12.39 4.49 -6.04
CA ASN A 247 12.75 3.43 -5.10
C ASN A 247 11.69 3.34 -3.98
N VAL A 248 10.83 2.33 -4.06
CA VAL A 248 9.74 2.13 -3.09
C VAL A 248 10.23 1.82 -1.68
N PHE A 249 11.43 1.25 -1.53
CA PHE A 249 12.03 1.01 -0.22
C PHE A 249 12.46 2.33 0.43
N ALA A 250 13.14 3.21 -0.33
CA ALA A 250 13.49 4.55 0.13
C ALA A 250 12.26 5.36 0.51
N LEU A 251 11.19 5.27 -0.30
CA LEU A 251 9.94 5.97 -0.06
C LEU A 251 9.29 5.50 1.25
N ASP A 252 9.18 4.19 1.48
CA ASP A 252 8.60 3.63 2.70
C ASP A 252 9.47 3.93 3.94
N TRP A 253 10.78 4.03 3.78
CA TRP A 253 11.68 4.47 4.84
C TRP A 253 11.38 5.92 5.26
N VAL A 254 11.34 6.84 4.30
CA VAL A 254 11.07 8.27 4.57
C VAL A 254 9.65 8.50 5.09
N MET A 255 8.67 7.72 4.62
CA MET A 255 7.31 7.68 5.17
C MET A 255 7.34 7.38 6.67
N GLY A 256 8.07 6.36 7.12
CA GLY A 256 8.22 6.04 8.54
C GLY A 256 8.84 7.20 9.35
N GLU A 257 9.86 7.85 8.80
CA GLU A 257 10.48 9.04 9.42
C GLU A 257 9.46 10.18 9.60
N LYS A 258 8.63 10.46 8.58
CA LYS A 258 7.55 11.47 8.66
C LYS A 258 6.47 11.12 9.68
N MET A 259 6.20 9.84 9.92
CA MET A 259 5.32 9.37 10.99
C MET A 259 5.96 9.46 12.38
N GLY A 260 7.24 9.85 12.49
CA GLY A 260 7.98 9.81 13.75
C GLY A 260 8.26 8.39 14.27
N VAL A 261 8.20 7.40 13.40
CA VAL A 261 8.47 5.98 13.70
C VAL A 261 9.85 5.61 13.20
N ASN A 262 10.58 4.79 13.97
CA ASN A 262 11.78 4.16 13.42
C ASN A 262 11.38 3.21 12.28
N PRO A 263 11.75 3.48 11.00
CA PRO A 263 11.33 2.66 9.87
C PRO A 263 11.75 1.19 9.99
N ALA A 264 12.88 0.93 10.66
CA ALA A 264 13.35 -0.43 10.92
C ALA A 264 12.44 -1.27 11.84
N LEU A 265 11.43 -0.68 12.47
CA LEU A 265 10.40 -1.43 13.20
C LEU A 265 9.35 -2.05 12.28
N ASN A 266 9.19 -1.54 11.06
CA ASN A 266 8.28 -2.14 10.08
C ASN A 266 8.87 -3.44 9.55
N PHE A 267 8.16 -4.54 9.69
CA PHE A 267 8.66 -5.87 9.33
C PHE A 267 8.91 -6.05 7.82
N VAL A 268 8.15 -5.38 6.95
CA VAL A 268 8.43 -5.38 5.50
C VAL A 268 9.73 -4.64 5.22
N VAL A 269 9.97 -3.52 5.91
CA VAL A 269 11.25 -2.78 5.83
C VAL A 269 12.40 -3.61 6.37
N GLN A 270 12.20 -4.37 7.45
CA GLN A 270 13.24 -5.28 7.97
C GLN A 270 13.62 -6.36 6.95
N GLU A 271 12.63 -6.99 6.30
CA GLU A 271 12.91 -7.98 5.27
C GLU A 271 13.61 -7.35 4.06
N ALA A 272 13.25 -6.12 3.68
CA ALA A 272 13.95 -5.36 2.64
C ALA A 272 15.40 -5.06 3.01
N LEU A 273 15.66 -4.61 4.25
CA LEU A 273 17.03 -4.40 4.75
C LEU A 273 17.85 -5.70 4.73
N HIS A 274 17.25 -6.79 5.17
CA HIS A 274 17.92 -8.09 5.14
C HIS A 274 18.25 -8.55 3.73
N ARG A 275 17.32 -8.32 2.79
CA ARG A 275 17.42 -8.79 1.41
C ARG A 275 18.30 -7.91 0.51
N TRP A 276 18.16 -6.59 0.62
CA TRP A 276 18.74 -5.62 -0.31
C TRP A 276 19.84 -4.76 0.32
N GLY A 277 19.98 -4.81 1.65
CA GLY A 277 20.98 -4.01 2.37
C GLY A 277 20.54 -2.55 2.52
N THR A 278 21.53 -1.69 2.76
CA THR A 278 21.37 -0.24 2.96
C THR A 278 21.94 0.53 1.77
N PHE A 279 21.35 1.70 1.51
CA PHE A 279 21.80 2.63 0.47
C PHE A 279 21.60 4.07 0.97
N HIS A 280 22.10 5.03 0.20
CA HIS A 280 21.90 6.45 0.53
C HIS A 280 20.55 6.94 0.06
N ILE A 281 19.84 7.71 0.93
CA ILE A 281 18.56 8.35 0.60
C ILE A 281 18.73 9.85 0.64
N THR A 282 18.59 10.50 -0.52
CA THR A 282 18.43 11.94 -0.65
C THR A 282 16.96 12.31 -0.40
N ARG A 283 16.73 13.18 0.57
CA ARG A 283 15.39 13.63 0.96
C ARG A 283 15.16 15.05 0.45
N VAL A 284 14.08 15.25 -0.29
CA VAL A 284 13.76 16.54 -0.92
C VAL A 284 12.38 17.00 -0.42
N GLY A 285 12.35 18.07 0.34
CA GLY A 285 11.12 18.61 0.93
C GLY A 285 11.19 18.71 2.45
N ASN A 286 10.05 18.88 3.10
CA ASN A 286 9.96 19.01 4.55
C ASN A 286 10.08 17.63 5.23
N LEU A 287 11.10 17.46 6.07
CA LEU A 287 11.39 16.21 6.78
C LEU A 287 10.85 16.17 8.21
N ALA A 288 10.31 17.26 8.72
CA ALA A 288 9.78 17.30 10.08
C ALA A 288 8.66 16.26 10.24
N PRO A 289 8.71 15.41 11.26
CA PRO A 289 7.63 14.47 11.54
C PRO A 289 6.30 15.19 11.74
N TRP A 290 5.20 14.54 11.34
CA TRP A 290 3.86 15.04 11.63
C TRP A 290 3.64 15.08 13.14
N PRO A 291 3.25 16.24 13.73
CA PRO A 291 3.23 16.42 15.19
C PRO A 291 2.17 15.56 15.90
N ASP A 292 1.06 15.30 15.21
CA ASP A 292 -0.12 14.65 15.78
C ASP A 292 -0.30 13.21 15.30
N TRP A 293 0.78 12.54 14.87
CA TRP A 293 0.72 11.15 14.46
C TRP A 293 0.68 10.21 15.66
N HIS A 294 -0.40 9.42 15.83
CA HIS A 294 -0.61 8.55 16.98
C HIS A 294 0.04 7.17 16.83
N ASN A 295 -0.01 6.62 15.59
CA ASN A 295 0.53 5.33 15.24
C ASN A 295 -0.06 4.11 15.98
N VAL A 296 0.24 2.90 15.50
CA VAL A 296 -0.10 1.63 16.16
C VAL A 296 0.82 1.41 17.37
N ARG A 297 0.24 1.00 18.50
CA ARG A 297 1.02 0.67 19.69
C ARG A 297 1.78 -0.65 19.52
N PRO A 298 3.07 -0.75 19.94
CA PRO A 298 3.87 -1.97 19.75
C PRO A 298 3.23 -3.24 20.31
N PHE A 299 2.52 -3.16 21.46
CA PHE A 299 1.87 -4.33 22.05
C PHE A 299 0.77 -4.91 21.14
N VAL A 300 0.09 -4.09 20.36
CA VAL A 300 -0.93 -4.52 19.41
C VAL A 300 -0.32 -5.38 18.32
N ILE A 301 0.82 -4.94 17.79
CA ILE A 301 1.55 -5.68 16.76
C ILE A 301 1.97 -7.05 17.31
N VAL A 302 2.46 -7.11 18.56
CA VAL A 302 2.82 -8.37 19.20
C VAL A 302 1.60 -9.29 19.35
N VAL A 303 0.48 -8.78 19.87
CA VAL A 303 -0.76 -9.55 20.04
C VAL A 303 -1.27 -10.06 18.69
N MET A 304 -1.28 -9.21 17.67
CA MET A 304 -1.78 -9.58 16.35
C MET A 304 -0.85 -10.57 15.65
N SER A 305 0.46 -10.43 15.79
CA SER A 305 1.43 -11.41 15.25
C SER A 305 1.26 -12.81 15.87
N VAL A 306 0.87 -12.88 17.13
CA VAL A 306 0.54 -14.17 17.79
C VAL A 306 -0.81 -14.68 17.31
N ALA A 307 -1.82 -13.82 17.23
CA ALA A 307 -3.17 -14.18 16.83
C ALA A 307 -3.22 -14.75 15.40
N GLU A 308 -2.40 -14.23 14.50
CA GLU A 308 -2.31 -14.68 13.11
C GLU A 308 -1.81 -16.11 12.92
N ARG A 309 -1.09 -16.65 13.88
CA ARG A 309 -0.70 -18.06 13.86
C ARG A 309 -1.88 -19.02 13.98
N PHE A 310 -3.05 -18.52 14.38
CA PHE A 310 -4.28 -19.28 14.48
C PHE A 310 -5.24 -18.91 13.35
N TYR A 311 -5.17 -19.62 12.23
CA TYR A 311 -5.97 -19.35 11.04
C TYR A 311 -7.46 -19.13 11.31
N GLY A 312 -8.07 -19.99 12.14
CA GLY A 312 -9.48 -19.86 12.50
C GLY A 312 -9.80 -18.55 13.22
N PHE A 313 -8.94 -18.11 14.12
CA PHE A 313 -9.08 -16.84 14.84
C PHE A 313 -8.82 -15.64 13.93
N SER A 314 -7.77 -15.69 13.13
CA SER A 314 -7.44 -14.66 12.16
C SER A 314 -8.57 -14.45 11.15
N ARG A 315 -9.15 -15.53 10.62
CA ARG A 315 -10.32 -15.49 9.73
C ARG A 315 -11.57 -14.96 10.44
N PHE A 316 -11.79 -15.32 11.70
CA PHE A 316 -12.86 -14.76 12.50
C PHE A 316 -12.70 -13.25 12.68
N CYS A 317 -11.52 -12.78 13.07
CA CYS A 317 -11.22 -11.36 13.20
C CYS A 317 -11.43 -10.61 11.88
N SER A 318 -10.93 -11.15 10.77
CA SER A 318 -11.12 -10.53 9.44
C SER A 318 -12.59 -10.41 9.05
N ARG A 319 -13.39 -11.44 9.32
CA ARG A 319 -14.85 -11.39 9.11
C ARG A 319 -15.53 -10.40 10.04
N ALA A 320 -15.14 -10.37 11.31
CA ALA A 320 -15.66 -9.40 12.26
C ALA A 320 -15.33 -7.98 11.83
N LEU A 321 -14.13 -7.72 11.36
CA LEU A 321 -13.71 -6.41 10.86
C LEU A 321 -14.41 -6.01 9.56
N ALA A 322 -14.77 -6.96 8.69
CA ALA A 322 -15.48 -6.70 7.43
C ALA A 322 -16.99 -6.51 7.58
N SER A 323 -17.58 -6.95 8.69
CA SER A 323 -19.02 -7.23 8.76
C SER A 323 -19.98 -6.05 8.77
N ASP A 324 -19.51 -4.81 8.98
CA ASP A 324 -20.37 -3.63 9.11
C ASP A 324 -20.02 -2.50 8.12
N GLN A 325 -19.13 -2.79 7.19
CA GLN A 325 -18.46 -1.74 6.44
C GLN A 325 -19.14 -1.37 5.14
N ASP A 326 -19.83 -2.32 4.52
CA ASP A 326 -20.31 -2.08 3.17
C ASP A 326 -21.82 -2.15 3.07
N LYS A 327 -22.45 -0.99 3.03
CA LYS A 327 -23.91 -0.88 2.84
C LYS A 327 -24.34 -1.06 1.38
N ARG A 328 -23.41 -1.05 0.42
CA ARG A 328 -23.68 -1.20 -1.01
C ARG A 328 -23.69 -2.65 -1.46
N PHE A 329 -22.91 -3.51 -0.81
CA PHE A 329 -22.85 -4.93 -1.15
C PHE A 329 -23.67 -5.75 -0.13
N PRO A 330 -24.66 -6.53 -0.58
CA PRO A 330 -25.45 -7.36 0.32
C PRO A 330 -24.56 -8.38 1.03
N PRO A 331 -24.73 -8.58 2.35
CA PRO A 331 -24.00 -9.60 3.07
C PRO A 331 -24.38 -11.01 2.60
N VAL A 332 -23.38 -11.91 2.54
CA VAL A 332 -23.59 -13.33 2.19
C VAL A 332 -24.31 -14.08 3.32
N SER A 333 -24.11 -13.69 4.58
CA SER A 333 -24.62 -14.38 5.75
C SER A 333 -25.39 -13.47 6.68
N ARG A 334 -26.55 -13.96 7.20
CA ARG A 334 -27.33 -13.26 8.24
C ARG A 334 -26.57 -13.09 9.57
N TRP A 335 -25.50 -13.86 9.81
CA TRP A 335 -24.67 -13.76 11.01
C TRP A 335 -23.74 -12.52 11.01
N GLN A 336 -23.70 -11.76 9.94
CA GLN A 336 -22.87 -10.53 9.89
C GLN A 336 -23.32 -9.47 10.89
N TRP A 337 -24.61 -9.41 11.27
CA TRP A 337 -25.09 -8.52 12.32
C TRP A 337 -24.37 -8.77 13.66
N PHE A 338 -24.08 -10.05 13.99
CA PHE A 338 -23.36 -10.42 15.20
C PHE A 338 -21.92 -9.90 15.17
N PHE A 339 -21.25 -10.02 14.04
CA PHE A 339 -19.92 -9.43 13.86
C PHE A 339 -19.94 -7.89 13.96
N GLY A 340 -21.01 -7.24 13.50
CA GLY A 340 -21.20 -5.80 13.67
C GLY A 340 -21.29 -5.38 15.15
N ILE A 341 -21.92 -6.20 16.01
CA ILE A 341 -21.97 -5.96 17.46
C ILE A 341 -20.55 -6.08 18.07
N LEU A 342 -19.84 -7.15 17.76
CA LEU A 342 -18.46 -7.36 18.24
C LEU A 342 -17.55 -6.19 17.86
N GLN A 343 -17.74 -5.67 16.69
CA GLN A 343 -17.01 -4.55 16.15
C GLN A 343 -17.30 -3.23 16.91
N ARG A 344 -18.58 -2.97 17.26
CA ARG A 344 -18.93 -1.80 18.10
C ARG A 344 -18.32 -1.91 19.49
N ILE A 345 -18.24 -3.13 20.05
CA ILE A 345 -17.55 -3.38 21.31
C ILE A 345 -16.04 -3.09 21.17
N SER A 346 -15.40 -3.56 20.09
CA SER A 346 -14.00 -3.26 19.79
C SER A 346 -13.74 -1.75 19.72
N LYS A 347 -14.55 -1.00 18.98
CA LYS A 347 -14.45 0.48 18.92
C LYS A 347 -14.59 1.16 20.29
N MET A 348 -15.49 0.65 21.13
CA MET A 348 -15.66 1.19 22.47
C MET A 348 -14.41 0.93 23.33
N VAL A 349 -13.82 -0.25 23.23
CA VAL A 349 -12.57 -0.61 23.93
C VAL A 349 -11.39 0.24 23.41
N GLU A 350 -11.30 0.48 22.10
CA GLU A 350 -10.30 1.34 21.48
C GLU A 350 -10.38 2.78 22.02
N ARG A 351 -11.57 3.37 22.01
CA ARG A 351 -11.80 4.72 22.57
C ARG A 351 -11.42 4.83 24.04
N LEU A 352 -11.72 3.80 24.83
CA LEU A 352 -11.33 3.74 26.24
C LEU A 352 -9.79 3.59 26.42
N ALA A 353 -9.11 2.96 25.47
CA ALA A 353 -7.66 2.81 25.48
C ALA A 353 -6.92 4.08 24.98
N GLU A 354 -7.54 4.88 24.13
CA GLU A 354 -6.99 6.13 23.59
C GLU A 354 -6.95 7.29 24.59
N THR A 355 -7.75 7.25 25.65
CA THR A 355 -7.77 8.27 26.71
C THR A 355 -6.49 8.36 27.55
N LYS A 356 -5.49 7.51 27.30
CA LYS A 356 -4.18 7.57 27.97
C LYS A 356 -3.10 8.09 27.02
N LYS A 357 -2.53 9.25 27.36
CA LYS A 357 -1.48 10.06 26.70
C LYS A 357 -0.49 9.32 25.78
N PRO A 358 -0.04 9.96 24.68
CA PRO A 358 0.92 9.40 23.74
C PRO A 358 2.25 9.07 24.41
N LEU A 359 2.80 7.90 24.08
CA LEU A 359 4.17 7.53 24.48
C LEU A 359 5.16 8.40 23.69
N LYS A 360 5.69 9.45 24.33
CA LYS A 360 6.87 10.18 23.85
C LYS A 360 8.11 9.32 24.05
N GLY A 361 8.35 8.38 23.16
CA GLY A 361 9.59 7.62 23.08
C GLY A 361 10.42 8.08 21.91
N LYS A 362 11.41 8.96 22.14
CA LYS A 362 12.48 9.21 21.18
C LYS A 362 13.36 7.96 21.13
N VAL A 363 13.11 7.06 20.20
CA VAL A 363 14.06 6.01 19.83
C VAL A 363 14.87 6.56 18.66
N ALA A 364 16.17 6.81 18.90
CA ALA A 364 17.10 7.21 17.85
C ALA A 364 17.13 6.12 16.77
N ALA A 365 16.79 6.48 15.54
CA ALA A 365 16.95 5.59 14.39
C ALA A 365 18.45 5.28 14.20
N PRO A 366 18.85 4.05 13.84
CA PRO A 366 20.19 3.78 13.41
C PRO A 366 20.48 4.64 12.17
N ALA A 367 21.51 5.45 12.21
CA ALA A 367 21.88 6.35 11.14
C ALA A 367 22.20 5.54 9.86
N MET A 368 21.29 5.57 8.88
CA MET A 368 21.76 5.42 7.50
C MET A 368 22.70 6.59 7.26
N LYS A 369 23.96 6.29 6.90
CA LYS A 369 25.05 7.27 6.82
C LYS A 369 24.58 8.56 6.14
N SER A 370 24.39 9.61 6.94
CA SER A 370 24.31 10.97 6.46
C SER A 370 25.77 11.47 6.33
N GLN A 371 26.32 11.42 5.15
CA GLN A 371 27.47 12.29 4.88
C GLN A 371 26.91 13.64 4.48
N GLY A 372 27.27 14.66 5.26
CA GLY A 372 26.89 16.03 5.01
C GLY A 372 27.33 16.49 3.62
N ALA A 373 26.51 17.32 3.01
CA ALA A 373 26.89 18.13 1.87
C ALA A 373 28.03 19.10 2.28
N LEU A 374 29.13 19.03 1.54
CA LEU A 374 30.00 20.17 1.32
C LEU A 374 29.49 20.95 0.13
#